data_a76ab9a645b3336a30a9208f5a4a3397
#
_entry.id   a76ab9a645b3336a30a9208f5a4a3397
#
_cell.length_a   1.000
_cell.length_b   1.000
_cell.length_c   1.000
_cell.angle_alpha   90.00
_cell.angle_beta   90.00
_cell.angle_gamma   90.00
#
_symmetry.space_group_name_H-M   'P 1'
#
loop_
_entity.id
_entity.type
_entity.pdbx_description
1 polymer ?
#
loop_
_entity_poly.entity_id
_entity_poly.type
_entity_poly.pdbx_seq_one_letter_code
_entity_poly.pdbx_strand_id
1 'polypeptide(L)'
;MDGLPQVYNRPFTWAFVLSMVENRLGMWVGRPTYERAVALITGFDMAQTGSIHDRMQAIMSKRHDTGPIGWPHVLMAEATGGDVHNPGDLGPLTPEQDARAIAQLVVELRSLMGIETET
;
A
#
# COMPACT_ATOMS: atom_id res chain seq x y z
N MET A 1 -21.41 -23.73 12.25
CA MET A 1 -20.30 -24.33 11.52
C MET A 1 -19.08 -24.48 12.40
N ASP A 2 -18.78 -25.67 12.75
CA ASP A 2 -17.82 -25.89 13.82
C ASP A 2 -16.51 -26.52 13.35
N GLY A 3 -16.32 -26.60 12.05
CA GLY A 3 -15.17 -27.30 11.52
C GLY A 3 -13.88 -26.50 11.41
N LEU A 4 -13.94 -25.17 11.57
CA LEU A 4 -12.78 -24.33 11.38
C LEU A 4 -12.07 -24.04 12.69
N PRO A 5 -10.72 -24.10 12.68
CA PRO A 5 -9.95 -23.65 13.84
C PRO A 5 -10.22 -22.19 14.18
N GLN A 6 -10.07 -21.85 15.44
CA GLN A 6 -10.29 -20.49 15.93
C GLN A 6 -9.46 -19.45 15.16
N VAL A 7 -8.27 -19.82 14.76
CA VAL A 7 -7.36 -18.91 14.04
C VAL A 7 -7.97 -18.38 12.73
N TYR A 8 -8.82 -19.14 12.07
CA TYR A 8 -9.44 -18.71 10.81
C TYR A 8 -10.61 -17.75 11.01
N ASN A 9 -11.03 -17.54 12.24
CA ASN A 9 -12.10 -16.61 12.55
C ASN A 9 -11.61 -15.24 12.97
N ARG A 10 -10.30 -15.02 13.02
CA ARG A 10 -9.72 -13.73 13.38
C ARG A 10 -9.75 -12.79 12.19
N PRO A 11 -10.31 -11.59 12.35
CA PRO A 11 -10.17 -10.59 11.29
C PRO A 11 -8.72 -10.14 11.18
N PHE A 12 -8.27 -9.86 9.97
CA PHE A 12 -6.99 -9.22 9.76
C PHE A 12 -7.08 -7.76 10.19
N THR A 13 -6.03 -7.26 10.79
CA THR A 13 -5.92 -5.85 11.15
C THR A 13 -5.02 -5.14 10.14
N TRP A 14 -5.14 -3.82 10.06
CA TRP A 14 -4.23 -3.03 9.25
C TRP A 14 -2.78 -3.23 9.68
N ALA A 15 -2.52 -3.28 10.99
CA ALA A 15 -1.16 -3.51 11.49
C ALA A 15 -0.59 -4.82 10.95
N PHE A 16 -1.39 -5.88 10.96
CA PHE A 16 -0.96 -7.17 10.43
C PHE A 16 -0.73 -7.11 8.92
N VAL A 17 -1.67 -6.53 8.17
CA VAL A 17 -1.55 -6.45 6.72
C VAL A 17 -0.32 -5.64 6.31
N LEU A 18 -0.06 -4.52 6.98
CA LEU A 18 1.12 -3.71 6.67
C LEU A 18 2.41 -4.44 7.01
N SER A 19 2.44 -5.19 8.12
CA SER A 19 3.60 -6.01 8.46
C SER A 19 3.86 -7.07 7.40
N MET A 20 2.80 -7.68 6.86
CA MET A 20 2.93 -8.65 5.77
C MET A 20 3.47 -8.02 4.50
N VAL A 21 2.95 -6.86 4.14
CA VAL A 21 3.40 -6.14 2.93
C VAL A 21 4.88 -5.80 3.06
N GLU A 22 5.30 -5.39 4.25
CA GLU A 22 6.69 -5.03 4.49
C GLU A 22 7.63 -6.22 4.45
N ASN A 23 7.22 -7.34 5.05
CA ASN A 23 8.15 -8.43 5.34
C ASN A 23 7.91 -9.72 4.55
N ARG A 24 6.68 -9.94 4.07
CA ARG A 24 6.30 -11.23 3.47
C ARG A 24 5.37 -11.11 2.27
N LEU A 25 5.46 -10.01 1.55
CA LEU A 25 4.56 -9.74 0.45
C LEU A 25 4.52 -10.89 -0.57
N GLY A 26 5.68 -11.45 -0.90
CA GLY A 26 5.76 -12.52 -1.87
C GLY A 26 4.96 -13.76 -1.53
N MET A 27 4.74 -14.03 -0.25
CA MET A 27 3.93 -15.18 0.19
C MET A 27 2.46 -15.01 -0.16
N TRP A 28 2.00 -13.78 -0.31
CA TRP A 28 0.59 -13.49 -0.52
C TRP A 28 0.25 -13.17 -1.97
N VAL A 29 1.18 -12.53 -2.69
CA VAL A 29 0.91 -12.04 -4.03
C VAL A 29 1.85 -12.63 -5.09
N GLY A 30 2.76 -13.52 -4.71
CA GLY A 30 3.78 -14.05 -5.60
C GLY A 30 4.94 -13.07 -5.72
N ARG A 31 5.13 -12.45 -6.88
CA ARG A 31 6.19 -11.46 -7.04
C ARG A 31 5.92 -10.23 -6.16
N PRO A 32 6.91 -9.80 -5.37
CA PRO A 32 6.73 -8.64 -4.48
C PRO A 32 6.92 -7.32 -5.24
N THR A 33 5.95 -6.96 -6.05
CA THR A 33 5.97 -5.71 -6.80
C THR A 33 5.12 -4.65 -6.12
N TYR A 34 5.44 -3.38 -6.38
CA TYR A 34 4.64 -2.26 -5.87
C TYR A 34 3.19 -2.35 -6.37
N GLU A 35 3.00 -2.68 -7.64
CA GLU A 35 1.67 -2.81 -8.22
C GLU A 35 0.81 -3.83 -7.45
N ARG A 36 1.41 -4.98 -7.09
CA ARG A 36 0.71 -6.01 -6.34
C ARG A 36 0.48 -5.60 -4.89
N ALA A 37 1.41 -4.87 -4.30
CA ALA A 37 1.23 -4.33 -2.95
C ALA A 37 0.03 -3.37 -2.92
N VAL A 38 -0.06 -2.47 -3.89
CA VAL A 38 -1.18 -1.54 -4.01
C VAL A 38 -2.49 -2.29 -4.18
N ALA A 39 -2.50 -3.33 -5.01
CA ALA A 39 -3.70 -4.13 -5.23
C ALA A 39 -4.17 -4.81 -3.94
N LEU A 40 -3.25 -5.38 -3.18
CA LEU A 40 -3.58 -6.03 -1.91
C LEU A 40 -4.14 -5.02 -0.91
N ILE A 41 -3.48 -3.88 -0.76
CA ILE A 41 -3.91 -2.81 0.15
C ILE A 41 -5.30 -2.30 -0.26
N THR A 42 -5.50 -2.06 -1.55
CA THR A 42 -6.79 -1.57 -2.07
C THR A 42 -7.89 -2.58 -1.79
N GLY A 43 -7.64 -3.86 -2.03
CA GLY A 43 -8.62 -4.90 -1.77
C GLY A 43 -8.99 -5.01 -0.30
N PHE A 44 -7.99 -4.94 0.58
CA PHE A 44 -8.26 -4.98 2.01
C PHE A 44 -9.06 -3.75 2.46
N ASP A 45 -8.69 -2.56 1.97
CA ASP A 45 -9.40 -1.32 2.28
C ASP A 45 -10.87 -1.39 1.85
N MET A 46 -11.12 -1.88 0.64
CA MET A 46 -12.48 -2.04 0.13
C MET A 46 -13.31 -3.00 1.00
N ALA A 47 -12.67 -4.04 1.50
CA ALA A 47 -13.35 -5.00 2.39
C ALA A 47 -13.65 -4.41 3.77
N GLN A 48 -12.96 -3.35 4.15
CA GLN A 48 -13.22 -2.66 5.42
C GLN A 48 -14.25 -1.54 5.21
N THR A 49 -13.79 -0.37 4.81
CA THR A 49 -14.68 0.79 4.65
C THR A 49 -14.40 1.59 3.38
N GLY A 50 -13.26 1.34 2.74
CA GLY A 50 -12.82 2.10 1.59
C GLY A 50 -12.26 3.48 1.94
N SER A 51 -12.17 3.83 3.21
CA SER A 51 -11.80 5.19 3.61
C SER A 51 -10.32 5.52 3.44
N ILE A 52 -9.45 4.51 3.44
CA ILE A 52 -8.01 4.73 3.31
C ILE A 52 -7.66 5.23 1.91
N HIS A 53 -8.31 4.69 0.90
CA HIS A 53 -8.12 5.16 -0.47
C HIS A 53 -8.40 6.66 -0.59
N ASP A 54 -9.54 7.11 -0.07
CA ASP A 54 -9.92 8.52 -0.15
C ASP A 54 -8.97 9.41 0.63
N ARG A 55 -8.54 8.95 1.81
CA ARG A 55 -7.61 9.71 2.64
C ARG A 55 -6.23 9.83 1.99
N MET A 56 -5.74 8.73 1.41
CA MET A 56 -4.47 8.75 0.67
C MET A 56 -4.56 9.67 -0.54
N GLN A 57 -5.66 9.62 -1.27
CA GLN A 57 -5.85 10.50 -2.44
C GLN A 57 -5.80 11.97 -2.03
N ALA A 58 -6.48 12.33 -0.95
CA ALA A 58 -6.49 13.70 -0.46
C ALA A 58 -5.10 14.17 -0.03
N ILE A 59 -4.37 13.33 0.70
CA ILE A 59 -3.04 13.68 1.22
C ILE A 59 -2.04 13.85 0.07
N MET A 60 -1.99 12.89 -0.85
CA MET A 60 -0.99 12.92 -1.92
C MET A 60 -1.29 14.04 -2.91
N SER A 61 -2.57 14.25 -3.24
CA SER A 61 -2.97 15.33 -4.12
C SER A 61 -2.60 16.70 -3.54
N LYS A 62 -2.80 16.88 -2.25
CA LYS A 62 -2.48 18.14 -1.58
C LYS A 62 -0.96 18.35 -1.49
N ARG A 63 -0.23 17.28 -1.16
CA ARG A 63 1.23 17.36 -0.99
C ARG A 63 1.94 17.81 -2.26
N HIS A 64 1.48 17.33 -3.40
CA HIS A 64 2.15 17.54 -4.69
C HIS A 64 1.37 18.40 -5.67
N ASP A 65 0.17 18.86 -5.31
CA ASP A 65 -0.70 19.60 -6.21
C ASP A 65 -0.94 18.84 -7.52
N THR A 66 -1.31 17.57 -7.39
CA THR A 66 -1.48 16.67 -8.53
C THR A 66 -2.92 16.48 -8.96
N GLY A 67 -3.86 17.10 -8.24
CA GLY A 67 -5.28 17.02 -8.60
C GLY A 67 -5.80 15.59 -8.64
N PRO A 68 -6.37 15.15 -9.77
CA PRO A 68 -7.01 13.84 -9.86
C PRO A 68 -6.06 12.68 -10.14
N ILE A 69 -4.76 12.92 -10.27
CA ILE A 69 -3.81 11.83 -10.48
C ILE A 69 -3.88 10.87 -9.30
N GLY A 70 -4.07 9.58 -9.59
CA GLY A 70 -4.24 8.56 -8.55
C GLY A 70 -3.07 8.50 -7.59
N TRP A 71 -3.36 8.39 -6.30
CA TRP A 71 -2.33 8.39 -5.27
C TRP A 71 -1.26 7.29 -5.45
N PRO A 72 -1.59 6.09 -6.00
CA PRO A 72 -0.54 5.09 -6.20
C PRO A 72 0.54 5.56 -7.17
N HIS A 73 0.17 6.30 -8.19
CA HIS A 73 1.13 6.84 -9.16
C HIS A 73 1.97 7.95 -8.54
N VAL A 74 1.33 8.84 -7.79
CA VAL A 74 2.03 9.96 -7.14
C VAL A 74 3.06 9.41 -6.13
N LEU A 75 2.66 8.45 -5.32
CA LEU A 75 3.55 7.85 -4.33
C LEU A 75 4.72 7.13 -5.00
N MET A 76 4.46 6.39 -6.07
CA MET A 76 5.50 5.70 -6.82
C MET A 76 6.52 6.70 -7.37
N ALA A 77 6.04 7.77 -7.98
CA ALA A 77 6.93 8.79 -8.54
C ALA A 77 7.76 9.45 -7.44
N GLU A 78 7.13 9.77 -6.30
CA GLU A 78 7.85 10.32 -5.15
C GLU A 78 8.94 9.37 -4.67
N ALA A 79 8.63 8.10 -4.54
CA ALA A 79 9.55 7.10 -4.01
C ALA A 79 10.71 6.79 -4.96
N THR A 80 10.48 6.88 -6.26
CA THR A 80 11.47 6.49 -7.27
C THR A 80 12.15 7.67 -7.96
N GLY A 81 11.81 8.90 -7.56
CA GLY A 81 12.40 10.10 -8.15
C GLY A 81 11.80 10.47 -9.50
N GLY A 82 10.61 9.96 -9.82
CA GLY A 82 9.91 10.29 -11.06
C GLY A 82 9.16 11.60 -10.99
N ASP A 83 8.45 11.91 -12.08
CA ASP A 83 7.65 13.12 -12.16
C ASP A 83 6.25 12.85 -11.60
N VAL A 84 5.93 13.45 -10.46
CA VAL A 84 4.64 13.23 -9.80
C VAL A 84 3.45 13.77 -10.62
N HIS A 85 3.69 14.73 -11.52
CA HIS A 85 2.65 15.30 -12.37
C HIS A 85 2.43 14.53 -13.66
N ASN A 86 3.33 13.62 -13.99
CA ASN A 86 3.22 12.81 -15.18
C ASN A 86 3.76 11.41 -14.90
N PRO A 87 3.18 10.72 -13.92
CA PRO A 87 3.64 9.37 -13.58
C PRO A 87 3.24 8.41 -14.69
N GLY A 88 4.11 7.46 -14.98
CA GLY A 88 3.79 6.38 -15.90
C GLY A 88 2.92 5.32 -15.24
N ASP A 89 2.93 4.13 -15.80
CA ASP A 89 2.24 2.98 -15.23
C ASP A 89 2.92 2.57 -13.91
N LEU A 90 2.21 1.80 -13.09
CA LEU A 90 2.75 1.28 -11.82
C LEU A 90 3.83 0.22 -12.00
N GLY A 91 4.14 -0.15 -13.19
CA GLY A 91 5.16 -1.12 -13.51
C GLY A 91 5.34 -1.25 -15.01
N PRO A 92 6.33 -2.04 -15.45
CA PRO A 92 7.28 -2.73 -14.56
C PRO A 92 8.32 -1.77 -13.98
N LEU A 93 8.72 -2.07 -12.75
CA LEU A 93 9.79 -1.36 -12.05
C LEU A 93 10.97 -2.31 -11.85
N THR A 94 12.15 -1.77 -11.59
CA THR A 94 13.26 -2.60 -11.15
C THR A 94 12.98 -3.12 -9.74
N PRO A 95 13.61 -4.23 -9.31
CA PRO A 95 13.43 -4.71 -7.94
C PRO A 95 13.75 -3.64 -6.88
N GLU A 96 14.76 -2.81 -7.14
CA GLU A 96 15.12 -1.73 -6.22
C GLU A 96 14.05 -0.65 -6.15
N GLN A 97 13.45 -0.30 -7.29
CA GLN A 97 12.36 0.66 -7.34
C GLN A 97 11.11 0.11 -6.64
N ASP A 98 10.78 -1.16 -6.89
CA ASP A 98 9.68 -1.82 -6.18
C ASP A 98 9.89 -1.77 -4.68
N ALA A 99 11.09 -2.11 -4.23
CA ALA A 99 11.40 -2.13 -2.80
C ALA A 99 11.23 -0.74 -2.17
N ARG A 100 11.73 0.30 -2.86
CA ARG A 100 11.59 1.68 -2.36
C ARG A 100 10.14 2.12 -2.31
N ALA A 101 9.38 1.84 -3.35
CA ALA A 101 7.98 2.23 -3.43
C ALA A 101 7.14 1.50 -2.38
N ILE A 102 7.41 0.21 -2.16
CA ILE A 102 6.72 -0.57 -1.13
C ILE A 102 7.05 -0.03 0.27
N ALA A 103 8.32 0.26 0.53
CA ALA A 103 8.73 0.83 1.82
C ALA A 103 8.03 2.16 2.08
N GLN A 104 7.97 3.03 1.07
CA GLN A 104 7.29 4.31 1.18
C GLN A 104 5.79 4.12 1.43
N LEU A 105 5.17 3.19 0.73
CA LEU A 105 3.76 2.87 0.90
C LEU A 105 3.45 2.48 2.35
N VAL A 106 4.26 1.60 2.92
CA VAL A 106 4.07 1.15 4.30
C VAL A 106 4.23 2.31 5.29
N VAL A 107 5.26 3.14 5.10
CA VAL A 107 5.51 4.30 5.95
C VAL A 107 4.31 5.27 5.91
N GLU A 108 3.83 5.58 4.72
CA GLU A 108 2.71 6.51 4.55
C GLU A 108 1.44 5.98 5.19
N LEU A 109 1.14 4.70 5.00
CA LEU A 109 -0.06 4.11 5.58
C LEU A 109 0.00 4.01 7.09
N ARG A 110 1.16 3.64 7.64
CA ARG A 110 1.34 3.63 9.10
C ARG A 110 1.16 5.02 9.69
N SER A 111 1.75 6.01 9.05
CA SER A 111 1.61 7.40 9.49
C SER A 111 0.15 7.86 9.46
N LEU A 112 -0.54 7.55 8.35
CA LEU A 112 -1.94 7.93 8.19
C LEU A 112 -2.83 7.33 9.26
N MET A 113 -2.57 6.10 9.63
CA MET A 113 -3.43 5.35 10.57
C MET A 113 -2.92 5.39 12.01
N GLY A 114 -1.79 6.05 12.26
CA GLY A 114 -1.22 6.12 13.60
C GLY A 114 -0.69 4.78 14.10
N ILE A 115 -0.22 3.92 13.20
CA ILE A 115 0.33 2.62 13.56
C ILE A 115 1.83 2.74 13.66
N GLU A 116 2.38 2.42 14.83
CA GLU A 116 3.82 2.50 15.05
C GLU A 116 4.55 1.35 14.37
N THR A 117 5.78 1.64 13.93
CA THR A 117 6.67 0.62 13.40
C THR A 117 7.15 -0.25 14.56
N GLU A 118 7.04 -1.56 14.40
CA GLU A 118 7.61 -2.49 15.36
C GLU A 118 9.13 -2.52 15.17
N THR A 119 9.83 -2.37 16.25
CA THR A 119 11.29 -2.45 16.25
C THR A 119 11.77 -3.72 16.88
#